data_1fa5a84c73299aae437c6dfb1e2ec18a
#
_entry.id   1fa5a84c73299aae437c6dfb1e2ec18a
#
_cell.length_a   1.000
_cell.length_b   1.000
_cell.length_c   1.000
_cell.angle_alpha   90.00
_cell.angle_beta   90.00
_cell.angle_gamma   90.00
#
_symmetry.space_group_name_H-M   'P 1'
#
loop_
_entity.id
_entity.type
_entity.pdbx_description
1 polymer ?
#
loop_
_entity_poly.entity_id
_entity_poly.type
_entity_poly.pdbx_seq_one_letter_code
_entity_poly.pdbx_strand_id
1 'polypeptide(L)'
;GVPTPDKQVTLPMIEIFGRGGALKSSWYGDCLPSRDFPMLVELYRQGRFPLEDFVSERIGLGDIEAAFEKMHHGEVLRSVVELAGGTSA
;
A
#
# COMPACT_ATOMS: atom_id res chain seq x y z
N GLY A 1 -0.10 -5.33 4.02
CA GLY A 1 0.56 -6.62 3.92
C GLY A 1 -0.38 -7.79 4.11
N VAL A 2 0.13 -8.96 3.88
CA VAL A 2 -0.62 -10.20 4.05
C VAL A 2 -0.01 -10.96 5.23
N PRO A 3 -0.79 -11.34 6.22
CA PRO A 3 -0.24 -12.06 7.37
C PRO A 3 0.13 -13.49 6.99
N THR A 4 1.09 -14.05 7.71
CA THR A 4 1.44 -15.45 7.53
C THR A 4 0.36 -16.34 8.16
N PRO A 5 0.27 -17.62 7.76
CA PRO A 5 -0.81 -18.49 8.22
C PRO A 5 -0.90 -18.70 9.74
N ASP A 6 0.22 -18.47 10.44
CA ASP A 6 0.28 -18.66 11.88
C ASP A 6 -0.24 -17.45 12.67
N LYS A 7 -0.49 -16.34 12.01
CA LYS A 7 -0.91 -15.11 12.69
C LYS A 7 -2.39 -15.16 13.04
N GLN A 8 -2.68 -14.71 14.24
CA GLN A 8 -4.04 -14.71 14.77
C GLN A 8 -4.32 -13.39 15.47
N VAL A 9 -5.58 -13.05 15.56
CA VAL A 9 -6.02 -11.85 16.28
C VAL A 9 -7.18 -12.24 17.19
N THR A 10 -7.16 -11.70 18.38
CA THR A 10 -8.26 -11.91 19.35
C THR A 10 -9.03 -10.61 19.45
N LEU A 11 -10.33 -10.68 19.27
CA LEU A 11 -11.19 -9.51 19.31
C LEU A 11 -12.25 -9.67 20.40
N PRO A 12 -12.47 -8.64 21.22
CA PRO A 12 -13.57 -8.67 22.20
C PRO A 12 -14.90 -8.56 21.47
N MET A 13 -15.68 -9.63 21.51
CA MET A 13 -16.95 -9.69 20.79
C MET A 13 -17.93 -8.61 21.22
N ILE A 14 -17.95 -8.28 22.50
CA ILE A 14 -18.89 -7.28 22.99
C ILE A 14 -18.61 -5.89 22.43
N GLU A 15 -17.35 -5.57 22.18
CA GLU A 15 -17.02 -4.28 21.59
C GLU A 15 -17.45 -4.20 20.14
N ILE A 16 -17.26 -5.28 19.39
CA ILE A 16 -17.72 -5.33 18.00
C ILE A 16 -19.24 -5.19 17.97
N PHE A 17 -19.92 -5.93 18.83
CA PHE A 17 -21.38 -5.90 18.91
C PHE A 17 -21.88 -4.50 19.27
N GLY A 18 -21.29 -3.89 20.30
CA GLY A 18 -21.75 -2.60 20.79
C GLY A 18 -21.52 -1.45 19.82
N ARG A 19 -20.49 -1.57 18.97
CA ARG A 19 -20.20 -0.53 17.98
C ARG A 19 -20.87 -0.79 16.63
N GLY A 20 -21.49 -1.94 16.47
CA GLY A 20 -22.03 -2.33 15.18
C GLY A 20 -20.93 -2.57 14.14
N GLY A 21 -19.77 -3.03 14.61
CA GLY A 21 -18.60 -3.18 13.77
C GLY A 21 -18.54 -4.50 13.02
N ALA A 22 -17.57 -4.62 12.16
CA ALA A 22 -17.30 -5.86 11.43
C ALA A 22 -15.81 -5.95 11.12
N LEU A 23 -15.32 -7.17 11.05
CA LEU A 23 -13.97 -7.43 10.56
C LEU A 23 -14.11 -8.06 9.18
N LYS A 24 -13.56 -7.41 8.17
CA LYS A 24 -13.64 -7.88 6.79
C LYS A 24 -12.27 -7.89 6.15
N SER A 25 -12.03 -8.85 5.27
CA SER A 25 -10.82 -8.86 4.48
C SER A 25 -10.96 -7.89 3.31
N SER A 26 -9.82 -7.42 2.82
CA SER A 26 -9.77 -6.62 1.61
C SER A 26 -8.50 -7.00 0.85
N TRP A 27 -8.66 -7.82 -0.16
CA TRP A 27 -7.56 -8.26 -1.00
C TRP A 27 -7.55 -7.36 -2.24
N TYR A 28 -6.47 -6.58 -2.41
CA TYR A 28 -6.40 -5.60 -3.49
C TYR A 28 -7.60 -4.66 -3.49
N GLY A 29 -8.12 -4.33 -2.32
CA GLY A 29 -9.32 -3.51 -2.22
C GLY A 29 -10.55 -4.17 -2.82
N ASP A 30 -10.53 -5.52 -2.95
CA ASP A 30 -11.60 -6.30 -3.60
C ASP A 30 -11.90 -5.79 -5.01
N CYS A 31 -10.88 -5.33 -5.71
CA CYS A 31 -11.07 -4.74 -7.03
C CYS A 31 -11.06 -5.82 -8.13
N LEU A 32 -11.54 -5.42 -9.30
CA LEU A 32 -11.34 -6.16 -10.54
C LEU A 32 -10.27 -5.42 -11.33
N PRO A 33 -9.03 -5.93 -11.38
CA PRO A 33 -7.92 -5.19 -11.99
C PRO A 33 -8.19 -4.71 -13.41
N SER A 34 -8.84 -5.53 -14.22
CA SER A 34 -9.12 -5.17 -15.61
C SER A 34 -10.09 -4.00 -15.76
N ARG A 35 -10.91 -3.78 -14.74
CA ARG A 35 -11.87 -2.67 -14.73
C ARG A 35 -11.31 -1.48 -13.96
N ASP A 36 -10.75 -1.76 -12.78
CA ASP A 36 -10.46 -0.70 -11.83
C ASP A 36 -9.10 -0.03 -12.07
N PHE A 37 -8.10 -0.74 -12.59
CA PHE A 37 -6.83 -0.12 -12.89
C PHE A 37 -6.93 0.93 -14.00
N PRO A 38 -7.60 0.64 -15.14
CA PRO A 38 -7.81 1.69 -16.13
C PRO A 38 -8.57 2.90 -15.57
N MET A 39 -9.53 2.66 -14.69
CA MET A 39 -10.27 3.74 -14.05
C MET A 39 -9.34 4.60 -13.17
N LEU A 40 -8.50 3.97 -12.38
CA LEU A 40 -7.57 4.69 -11.52
C LEU A 40 -6.56 5.49 -12.33
N VAL A 41 -6.07 4.93 -13.43
CA VAL A 41 -5.16 5.64 -14.33
C VAL A 41 -5.84 6.87 -14.91
N GLU A 42 -7.10 6.75 -15.32
CA GLU A 42 -7.83 7.89 -15.86
C GLU A 42 -8.05 8.97 -14.81
N LEU A 43 -8.35 8.58 -13.57
CA LEU A 43 -8.49 9.53 -12.47
C LEU A 43 -7.16 10.25 -12.20
N TYR A 44 -6.04 9.53 -12.31
CA TYR A 44 -4.73 10.13 -12.17
C TYR A 44 -4.49 11.16 -13.27
N ARG A 45 -4.81 10.81 -14.52
CA ARG A 45 -4.64 11.74 -15.65
C ARG A 45 -5.48 13.01 -15.50
N GLN A 46 -6.62 12.89 -14.84
CA GLN A 46 -7.49 14.05 -14.58
C GLN A 46 -7.07 14.84 -13.35
N GLY A 47 -6.00 14.45 -12.68
CA GLY A 47 -5.56 15.13 -11.46
C GLY A 47 -6.44 14.84 -10.25
N ARG A 48 -7.26 13.81 -10.31
CA ARG A 48 -8.19 13.46 -9.22
C ARG A 48 -7.69 12.34 -8.33
N PHE A 49 -6.55 11.77 -8.67
CA PHE A 49 -5.95 10.69 -7.88
C PHE A 49 -4.44 10.93 -7.81
N PRO A 50 -3.95 11.61 -6.78
CA PRO A 50 -2.57 12.03 -6.70
C PRO A 50 -1.65 10.88 -6.30
N LEU A 51 -1.25 10.07 -7.26
CA LEU A 51 -0.37 8.92 -7.01
C LEU A 51 0.97 9.33 -6.39
N GLU A 52 1.44 10.53 -6.71
CA GLU A 52 2.70 11.02 -6.17
C GLU A 52 2.69 11.11 -4.65
N ASP A 53 1.54 11.34 -4.07
CA ASP A 53 1.43 11.46 -2.62
C ASP A 53 1.63 10.12 -1.90
N PHE A 54 1.57 9.02 -2.63
CA PHE A 54 1.82 7.71 -2.04
C PHE A 54 3.30 7.33 -2.06
N VAL A 55 4.13 8.10 -2.74
CA VAL A 55 5.58 7.82 -2.82
C VAL A 55 6.26 8.56 -1.69
N SER A 56 6.81 7.81 -0.73
CA SER A 56 7.51 8.41 0.40
C SER A 56 8.91 8.87 0.01
N GLU A 57 9.58 8.08 -0.83
CA GLU A 57 10.94 8.42 -1.26
C GLU A 57 11.29 7.70 -2.55
N ARG A 58 12.27 8.24 -3.25
CA ARG A 58 12.85 7.62 -4.44
C ARG A 58 14.28 7.24 -4.10
N ILE A 59 14.66 6.01 -4.38
CA ILE A 59 15.96 5.48 -3.98
C ILE A 59 16.65 4.80 -5.16
N GLY A 60 17.94 4.60 -5.02
CA GLY A 60 18.71 3.80 -5.97
C GLY A 60 18.75 2.34 -5.58
N LEU A 61 19.26 1.52 -6.46
CA LEU A 61 19.32 0.09 -6.25
C LEU A 61 20.13 -0.29 -5.00
N GLY A 62 21.19 0.44 -4.71
CA GLY A 62 22.02 0.18 -3.54
C GLY A 62 21.39 0.50 -2.20
N ASP A 63 20.24 1.16 -2.21
CA ASP A 63 19.58 1.59 -0.99
C ASP A 63 18.44 0.66 -0.54
N ILE A 64 18.27 -0.46 -1.21
CA ILE A 64 17.13 -1.34 -0.98
C ILE A 64 17.10 -1.89 0.44
N GLU A 65 18.24 -2.33 0.97
CA GLU A 65 18.25 -2.86 2.33
C GLU A 65 17.88 -1.80 3.36
N ALA A 66 18.41 -0.60 3.20
CA ALA A 66 18.08 0.50 4.10
C ALA A 66 16.58 0.85 4.00
N ALA A 67 16.02 0.76 2.81
CA ALA A 67 14.61 1.02 2.61
C ALA A 67 13.72 -0.03 3.30
N PHE A 68 14.12 -1.29 3.26
CA PHE A 68 13.41 -2.33 4.00
C PHE A 68 13.45 -2.08 5.51
N GLU A 69 14.58 -1.61 6.02
CA GLU A 69 14.68 -1.26 7.42
C GLU A 69 13.73 -0.13 7.80
N LYS A 70 13.66 0.91 6.97
CA LYS A 70 12.72 2.01 7.20
C LYS A 70 11.27 1.52 7.17
N MET A 71 10.97 0.65 6.24
CA MET A 71 9.63 0.08 6.13
C MET A 71 9.28 -0.74 7.36
N HIS A 72 10.24 -1.53 7.85
CA HIS A 72 10.05 -2.32 9.05
C HIS A 72 9.78 -1.45 10.28
N HIS A 73 10.39 -0.27 10.35
CA HIS A 73 10.18 0.66 11.44
C HIS A 73 8.98 1.60 11.23
N GLY A 74 8.28 1.44 10.13
CA GLY A 74 7.10 2.28 9.85
C GLY A 74 7.42 3.71 9.46
N GLU A 75 8.65 3.97 9.00
CA GLU A 75 9.07 5.33 8.66
C GLU A 75 8.62 5.79 7.28
N VAL A 76 8.30 4.87 6.41
CA VAL A 76 7.88 5.17 5.05
C VAL A 76 6.70 4.31 4.66
N LEU A 77 5.87 4.82 3.76
CA LEU A 77 4.78 4.05 3.18
C LEU A 77 5.24 3.31 1.94
N ARG A 78 6.02 3.97 1.10
CA ARG A 78 6.43 3.37 -0.18
C ARG A 78 7.72 4.00 -0.65
N SER A 79 8.73 3.16 -0.83
CA SER A 79 10.00 3.55 -1.43
C SER A 79 10.01 3.05 -2.86
N VAL A 80 10.29 3.93 -3.80
CA VAL A 80 10.33 3.58 -5.22
C VAL A 80 11.78 3.52 -5.67
N VAL A 81 12.18 2.39 -6.22
CA VAL A 81 13.54 2.22 -6.75
C VAL A 81 13.59 2.72 -8.18
N GLU A 82 14.45 3.69 -8.43
CA GLU A 82 14.68 4.17 -9.78
C GLU A 82 15.86 3.39 -10.37
N LEU A 83 15.60 2.71 -11.47
CA LEU A 83 16.59 1.88 -12.12
C LEU A 83 17.24 2.63 -13.28
N ALA A 84 18.46 2.25 -13.57
CA ALA A 84 19.12 2.74 -14.76
C ALA A 84 19.07 4.22 -14.95
N GLY A 85 19.12 4.90 -13.97
CA GLY A 85 19.25 6.25 -14.05
C GLY A 85 18.13 6.93 -14.66
N GLY A 86 17.31 6.41 -14.72
CA GLY A 86 16.48 6.85 -15.29
C GLY A 86 15.70 7.85 -15.24
N THR A 87 15.39 8.07 -14.96
CA THR A 87 14.75 8.96 -14.72
C THR A 87 14.23 9.85 -15.44
N SER A 88 14.64 10.20 -15.85
CA SER A 88 14.32 11.17 -16.42
C SER A 88 13.36 11.27 -17.12
N ALA A 89 12.98 10.70 -17.36
CA ALA A 89 12.07 10.78 -18.16
C ALA A 89 11.14 11.61 -18.08
#